data_ec7849ea249908c5de5b42898c1f0349
#
_entry.id   ec7849ea249908c5de5b42898c1f0349
#
_cell.length_a   1.000
_cell.length_b   1.000
_cell.length_c   1.000
_cell.angle_alpha   90.00
_cell.angle_beta   90.00
_cell.angle_gamma   90.00
#
_symmetry.space_group_name_H-M   'P 1'
#
loop_
_entity.id
_entity.type
_entity.pdbx_description
1 polymer ?
#
loop_
_entity_poly.entity_id
_entity_poly.type
_entity_poly.pdbx_seq_one_letter_code
_entity_poly.pdbx_strand_id
1 'polypeptide(L)'
;MRTRVVIGLWLFLISPRFAAAETINFSTASEAGNTAPLWIAKDLGFFEKYGNSVRLIFIPGASVSIAALVNNDVQMAQLSPMLAIANNVKGMDLAITMSFNQFMDNSIFGKKGLSNIKQIKSLAIGRFGSSSDFMGRYLLQREGLKPESEVALLQFGNQTGRLLAVEANRADAAIVTPPITLMARKKGFPLLIDAARLKIPYTSAVLVTRKSFIQANRPVAVNFMKGLIEAICYYKTHKEESFKVMSKYLRIQDREVLDENFRAYDHSVRPYATHEELELPIQEVGKSNPNVLKADPLQFVDHSILKELETSGFVDRVAAQYGLK
;
A
#
# COMPACT_ATOMS: atom_id res chain seq x y z
N MET A 1 -44.85 45.80 -52.36
CA MET A 1 -44.20 45.60 -51.02
C MET A 1 -43.55 44.22 -51.00
N ARG A 2 -42.21 44.18 -50.98
CA ARG A 2 -41.44 42.93 -50.93
C ARG A 2 -40.87 42.78 -49.50
N THR A 3 -41.45 41.86 -48.74
CA THR A 3 -41.00 41.54 -47.37
C THR A 3 -39.73 40.70 -47.44
N ARG A 4 -38.62 41.22 -46.93
CA ARG A 4 -37.37 40.45 -46.78
C ARG A 4 -37.39 39.73 -45.44
N VAL A 5 -37.42 38.39 -45.47
CA VAL A 5 -37.22 37.53 -44.28
C VAL A 5 -35.71 37.39 -44.07
N VAL A 6 -35.22 37.88 -42.94
CA VAL A 6 -33.85 37.67 -42.48
C VAL A 6 -33.82 36.45 -41.58
N ILE A 7 -33.24 35.33 -42.08
CA ILE A 7 -33.01 34.14 -41.29
C ILE A 7 -31.71 34.33 -40.50
N GLY A 8 -31.82 34.60 -39.20
CA GLY A 8 -30.66 34.67 -38.31
C GLY A 8 -30.11 33.26 -38.03
N LEU A 9 -28.90 32.97 -38.50
CA LEU A 9 -28.16 31.74 -38.22
C LEU A 9 -27.54 31.85 -36.83
N TRP A 10 -28.12 31.19 -35.82
CA TRP A 10 -27.53 31.06 -34.49
C TRP A 10 -26.47 29.96 -34.50
N LEU A 11 -25.20 30.38 -34.57
CA LEU A 11 -24.05 29.48 -34.30
C LEU A 11 -23.99 29.18 -32.79
N PHE A 12 -24.44 27.99 -32.42
CA PHE A 12 -24.13 27.42 -31.08
C PHE A 12 -22.63 27.13 -31.01
N LEU A 13 -21.88 28.02 -30.38
CA LEU A 13 -20.52 27.74 -29.93
C LEU A 13 -20.57 26.67 -28.84
N ILE A 14 -20.36 25.43 -29.23
CA ILE A 14 -20.11 24.33 -28.28
C ILE A 14 -18.69 24.56 -27.75
N SER A 15 -18.55 25.32 -26.67
CA SER A 15 -17.30 25.39 -25.93
C SER A 15 -17.02 24.00 -25.35
N PRO A 16 -15.84 23.41 -25.63
CA PRO A 16 -15.46 22.17 -24.96
C PRO A 16 -15.39 22.46 -23.46
N ARG A 17 -16.34 21.92 -22.70
CA ARG A 17 -16.22 21.87 -21.24
C ARG A 17 -15.04 20.94 -20.96
N PHE A 18 -13.88 21.50 -20.68
CA PHE A 18 -12.87 20.76 -19.93
C PHE A 18 -13.49 20.38 -18.60
N ALA A 19 -13.90 19.12 -18.48
CA ALA A 19 -14.31 18.60 -17.20
C ALA A 19 -13.13 18.82 -16.24
N ALA A 20 -13.37 19.58 -15.18
CA ALA A 20 -12.36 19.76 -14.15
C ALA A 20 -11.96 18.36 -13.63
N ALA A 21 -10.65 18.10 -13.57
CA ALA A 21 -10.14 16.83 -13.08
C ALA A 21 -10.71 16.57 -11.68
N GLU A 22 -11.35 15.41 -11.50
CA GLU A 22 -11.95 15.07 -10.21
C GLU A 22 -10.83 14.82 -9.19
N THR A 23 -10.90 15.50 -8.05
CA THR A 23 -9.88 15.41 -7.02
C THR A 23 -10.14 14.20 -6.12
N ILE A 24 -9.20 13.28 -6.08
CA ILE A 24 -9.19 12.12 -5.17
C ILE A 24 -8.26 12.44 -3.99
N ASN A 25 -8.81 12.48 -2.80
CA ASN A 25 -8.02 12.46 -1.58
C ASN A 25 -7.65 11.00 -1.27
N PHE A 26 -6.35 10.72 -1.23
CA PHE A 26 -5.80 9.39 -0.95
C PHE A 26 -5.05 9.42 0.38
N SER A 27 -5.45 8.58 1.33
CA SER A 27 -4.73 8.47 2.60
C SER A 27 -3.70 7.34 2.62
N THR A 28 -2.55 7.62 3.21
CA THR A 28 -1.53 6.62 3.54
C THR A 28 -0.98 6.86 4.94
N ALA A 29 -0.68 5.80 5.65
CA ALA A 29 0.04 5.85 6.92
C ALA A 29 1.47 5.29 6.76
N SER A 30 1.85 4.89 5.55
CA SER A 30 3.12 4.23 5.25
C SER A 30 4.08 5.16 4.52
N GLU A 31 5.31 5.19 5.02
CA GLU A 31 6.50 5.73 4.35
C GLU A 31 7.40 4.56 3.89
N ALA A 32 6.81 3.41 3.58
CA ALA A 32 7.53 2.24 3.10
C ALA A 32 7.65 2.26 1.57
N GLY A 33 8.67 1.59 1.06
CA GLY A 33 8.97 1.60 -0.36
C GLY A 33 7.95 0.91 -1.26
N ASN A 34 7.07 0.07 -0.71
CA ASN A 34 5.96 -0.50 -1.45
C ASN A 34 4.95 0.56 -1.95
N THR A 35 5.02 1.79 -1.42
CA THR A 35 4.20 2.93 -1.85
C THR A 35 4.77 3.65 -3.08
N ALA A 36 5.99 3.30 -3.53
CA ALA A 36 6.69 4.02 -4.60
C ALA A 36 5.87 4.24 -5.88
N PRO A 37 5.11 3.26 -6.42
CA PRO A 37 4.29 3.50 -7.60
C PRO A 37 3.25 4.61 -7.43
N LEU A 38 2.68 4.75 -6.23
CA LEU A 38 1.73 5.82 -5.92
C LEU A 38 2.39 7.21 -5.97
N TRP A 39 3.60 7.33 -5.41
CA TRP A 39 4.37 8.56 -5.44
C TRP A 39 4.79 8.93 -6.86
N ILE A 40 5.20 7.94 -7.65
CA ILE A 40 5.55 8.09 -9.06
C ILE A 40 4.33 8.54 -9.86
N ALA A 41 3.18 7.90 -9.68
CA ALA A 41 1.95 8.28 -10.36
C ALA A 41 1.59 9.75 -10.10
N LYS A 42 1.79 10.21 -8.84
CA LYS A 42 1.52 11.59 -8.45
C LYS A 42 2.54 12.57 -9.00
N ASP A 43 3.84 12.32 -8.82
CA ASP A 43 4.90 13.28 -9.14
C ASP A 43 5.16 13.41 -10.65
N LEU A 44 4.92 12.34 -11.41
CA LEU A 44 5.12 12.33 -12.87
C LEU A 44 3.81 12.57 -13.66
N GLY A 45 2.70 12.88 -12.96
CA GLY A 45 1.46 13.29 -13.61
C GLY A 45 0.68 12.14 -14.26
N PHE A 46 0.90 10.87 -13.88
CA PHE A 46 0.15 9.77 -14.49
C PHE A 46 -1.33 9.78 -14.08
N PHE A 47 -1.67 10.29 -12.91
CA PHE A 47 -3.08 10.48 -12.55
C PHE A 47 -3.74 11.55 -13.40
N GLU A 48 -3.06 12.67 -13.58
CA GLU A 48 -3.52 13.81 -14.41
C GLU A 48 -3.64 13.41 -15.89
N LYS A 49 -2.74 12.57 -16.40
CA LYS A 49 -2.81 12.00 -17.75
C LYS A 49 -4.13 11.27 -18.02
N TYR A 50 -4.68 10.61 -16.99
CA TYR A 50 -5.95 9.89 -17.08
C TYR A 50 -7.14 10.67 -16.52
N GLY A 51 -6.99 12.00 -16.30
CA GLY A 51 -8.09 12.89 -15.93
C GLY A 51 -8.40 12.98 -14.45
N ASN A 52 -7.55 12.45 -13.57
CA ASN A 52 -7.71 12.59 -12.12
C ASN A 52 -6.68 13.55 -11.54
N SER A 53 -7.07 14.32 -10.52
CA SER A 53 -6.15 15.00 -9.62
C SER A 53 -6.09 14.23 -8.31
N VAL A 54 -4.88 13.86 -7.85
CA VAL A 54 -4.74 13.07 -6.61
C VAL A 54 -3.99 13.88 -5.56
N ARG A 55 -4.56 13.97 -4.36
CA ARG A 55 -3.91 14.55 -3.18
C ARG A 55 -3.54 13.43 -2.23
N LEU A 56 -2.25 13.25 -1.99
CA LEU A 56 -1.75 12.31 -1.00
C LEU A 56 -1.79 12.96 0.39
N ILE A 57 -2.46 12.30 1.34
CA ILE A 57 -2.66 12.77 2.71
C ILE A 57 -2.05 11.73 3.65
N PHE A 58 -1.02 12.14 4.41
CA PHE A 58 -0.46 11.29 5.45
C PHE A 58 -1.35 11.34 6.69
N ILE A 59 -1.95 10.20 7.06
CA ILE A 59 -2.79 10.06 8.25
C ILE A 59 -2.11 9.04 9.19
N PRO A 60 -1.45 9.52 10.27
CA PRO A 60 -0.77 8.64 11.22
C PRO A 60 -1.80 7.92 12.10
N GLY A 61 -2.26 6.77 11.64
CA GLY A 61 -3.20 5.95 12.40
C GLY A 61 -4.30 5.35 11.54
N ALA A 62 -4.32 4.04 11.50
CA ALA A 62 -5.20 3.29 10.63
C ALA A 62 -6.69 3.49 10.95
N SER A 63 -7.06 3.62 12.24
CA SER A 63 -8.46 3.89 12.64
C SER A 63 -8.95 5.26 12.17
N VAL A 64 -8.08 6.28 12.17
CA VAL A 64 -8.39 7.61 11.66
C VAL A 64 -8.56 7.57 10.13
N SER A 65 -7.69 6.84 9.44
CA SER A 65 -7.77 6.65 7.99
C SER A 65 -9.06 5.91 7.57
N ILE A 66 -9.48 4.88 8.32
CA ILE A 66 -10.76 4.20 8.11
C ILE A 66 -11.94 5.17 8.32
N ALA A 67 -11.93 5.95 9.40
CA ALA A 67 -13.00 6.92 9.66
C ALA A 67 -13.09 7.96 8.54
N ALA A 68 -11.96 8.49 8.07
CA ALA A 68 -11.91 9.42 6.96
C ALA A 68 -12.45 8.79 5.64
N LEU A 69 -12.17 7.51 5.41
CA LEU A 69 -12.68 6.78 4.24
C LEU A 69 -14.21 6.58 4.31
N VAL A 70 -14.71 6.18 5.48
CA VAL A 70 -16.16 5.97 5.71
C VAL A 70 -16.94 7.29 5.61
N ASN A 71 -16.38 8.38 6.16
CA ASN A 71 -16.97 9.72 6.11
C ASN A 71 -16.83 10.42 4.76
N ASN A 72 -16.14 9.81 3.79
CA ASN A 72 -15.83 10.39 2.48
C ASN A 72 -14.86 11.59 2.49
N ASP A 73 -14.14 11.81 3.57
CA ASP A 73 -13.05 12.81 3.62
C ASP A 73 -11.90 12.41 2.71
N VAL A 74 -11.67 11.10 2.58
CA VAL A 74 -10.81 10.48 1.56
C VAL A 74 -11.60 9.45 0.76
N GLN A 75 -11.26 9.30 -0.51
CA GLN A 75 -11.95 8.37 -1.42
C GLN A 75 -11.26 7.02 -1.49
N MET A 76 -9.95 7.02 -1.29
CA MET A 76 -9.11 5.82 -1.34
C MET A 76 -8.07 5.86 -0.22
N ALA A 77 -7.64 4.69 0.22
CA ALA A 77 -6.65 4.57 1.30
C ALA A 77 -5.72 3.38 1.08
N GLN A 78 -4.46 3.53 1.47
CA GLN A 78 -3.54 2.41 1.65
C GLN A 78 -3.64 1.92 3.10
N LEU A 79 -4.12 0.70 3.29
CA LEU A 79 -4.40 0.12 4.60
C LEU A 79 -3.84 -1.30 4.71
N SER A 80 -3.75 -1.81 5.95
CA SER A 80 -3.59 -3.24 6.20
C SER A 80 -4.84 -4.01 5.78
N PRO A 81 -4.73 -5.16 5.11
CA PRO A 81 -5.87 -6.00 4.75
C PRO A 81 -6.69 -6.43 5.98
N MET A 82 -6.04 -6.70 7.11
CA MET A 82 -6.73 -7.05 8.37
C MET A 82 -7.71 -5.95 8.80
N LEU A 83 -7.31 -4.69 8.68
CA LEU A 83 -8.18 -3.57 9.05
C LEU A 83 -9.36 -3.41 8.09
N ALA A 84 -9.13 -3.59 6.79
CA ALA A 84 -10.20 -3.57 5.80
C ALA A 84 -11.21 -4.69 6.06
N ILE A 85 -10.73 -5.92 6.28
CA ILE A 85 -11.54 -7.10 6.58
C ILE A 85 -12.31 -6.92 7.90
N ALA A 86 -11.61 -6.55 8.99
CA ALA A 86 -12.22 -6.39 10.31
C ALA A 86 -13.33 -5.33 10.35
N ASN A 87 -13.21 -4.27 9.54
CA ASN A 87 -14.25 -3.25 9.44
C ASN A 87 -15.36 -3.64 8.48
N ASN A 88 -15.05 -4.39 7.42
CA ASN A 88 -16.06 -4.92 6.50
C ASN A 88 -17.02 -5.90 7.22
N VAL A 89 -16.50 -6.80 8.07
CA VAL A 89 -17.36 -7.71 8.87
C VAL A 89 -18.21 -7.00 9.92
N LYS A 90 -17.89 -5.75 10.26
CA LYS A 90 -18.75 -4.87 11.08
C LYS A 90 -19.80 -4.14 10.26
N GLY A 91 -19.95 -4.47 8.97
CA GLY A 91 -20.92 -3.89 8.07
C GLY A 91 -20.46 -2.64 7.34
N MET A 92 -19.16 -2.30 7.39
CA MET A 92 -18.66 -1.17 6.59
C MET A 92 -18.58 -1.52 5.11
N ASP A 93 -18.88 -0.57 4.25
CA ASP A 93 -18.93 -0.69 2.79
C ASP A 93 -17.52 -0.56 2.18
N LEU A 94 -16.59 -1.47 2.53
CA LEU A 94 -15.22 -1.43 2.08
C LEU A 94 -14.92 -2.53 1.06
N ALA A 95 -14.04 -2.22 0.09
CA ALA A 95 -13.48 -3.17 -0.85
C ALA A 95 -11.95 -3.03 -0.95
N ILE A 96 -11.25 -4.13 -0.93
CA ILE A 96 -9.85 -4.23 -1.34
C ILE A 96 -9.82 -4.30 -2.86
N THR A 97 -9.10 -3.39 -3.53
CA THR A 97 -9.10 -3.33 -5.01
C THR A 97 -7.76 -3.73 -5.63
N MET A 98 -6.67 -3.69 -4.87
CA MET A 98 -5.36 -4.19 -5.28
C MET A 98 -4.43 -4.46 -4.09
N SER A 99 -3.36 -5.21 -4.34
CA SER A 99 -2.26 -5.47 -3.44
C SER A 99 -1.03 -4.65 -3.84
N PHE A 100 -0.30 -4.07 -2.86
CA PHE A 100 0.95 -3.35 -3.11
C PHE A 100 2.19 -4.26 -3.02
N ASN A 101 2.07 -5.43 -2.39
CA ASN A 101 3.14 -6.43 -2.26
C ASN A 101 2.55 -7.82 -2.04
N GLN A 102 3.24 -8.85 -2.53
CA GLN A 102 2.71 -10.23 -2.58
C GLN A 102 3.27 -11.14 -1.49
N PHE A 103 4.38 -10.76 -0.86
CA PHE A 103 5.05 -11.57 0.14
C PHE A 103 5.37 -10.76 1.38
N MET A 104 5.50 -11.45 2.49
CA MET A 104 5.96 -10.85 3.73
C MET A 104 7.38 -10.30 3.55
N ASP A 105 7.55 -9.00 3.76
CA ASP A 105 8.76 -8.23 3.47
C ASP A 105 9.51 -7.77 4.72
N ASN A 106 9.04 -8.17 5.89
CA ASN A 106 9.59 -7.74 7.17
C ASN A 106 10.83 -8.53 7.58
N SER A 107 11.73 -7.84 8.27
CA SER A 107 12.88 -8.44 8.94
C SER A 107 12.93 -7.99 10.39
N ILE A 108 13.43 -8.84 11.29
CA ILE A 108 13.65 -8.50 12.70
C ILE A 108 15.15 -8.33 12.91
N PHE A 109 15.55 -7.12 13.31
CA PHE A 109 16.93 -6.79 13.69
C PHE A 109 17.03 -6.63 15.21
N GLY A 110 18.02 -7.26 15.79
CA GLY A 110 18.29 -7.18 17.22
C GLY A 110 19.31 -6.09 17.57
N LYS A 111 19.38 -5.71 18.85
CA LYS A 111 20.47 -4.88 19.35
C LYS A 111 21.82 -5.61 19.23
N LYS A 112 22.90 -4.87 19.21
CA LYS A 112 24.26 -5.44 19.12
C LYS A 112 24.53 -6.44 20.25
N GLY A 113 25.18 -7.54 19.92
CA GLY A 113 25.46 -8.64 20.86
C GLY A 113 24.40 -9.76 20.87
N LEU A 114 23.25 -9.57 20.25
CA LEU A 114 22.28 -10.66 20.06
C LEU A 114 22.68 -11.48 18.82
N SER A 115 22.48 -12.79 18.90
CA SER A 115 22.74 -13.73 17.79
C SER A 115 21.55 -14.62 17.46
N ASN A 116 20.52 -14.62 18.31
CA ASN A 116 19.35 -15.47 18.15
C ASN A 116 18.08 -14.72 18.60
N ILE A 117 16.98 -14.93 17.90
CA ILE A 117 15.67 -14.34 18.21
C ILE A 117 15.19 -14.72 19.61
N LYS A 118 15.54 -15.91 20.13
CA LYS A 118 15.11 -16.37 21.46
C LYS A 118 15.76 -15.58 22.62
N GLN A 119 16.74 -14.75 22.34
CA GLN A 119 17.41 -13.92 23.36
C GLN A 119 16.66 -12.61 23.62
N ILE A 120 15.71 -12.21 22.75
CA ILE A 120 14.99 -10.94 22.93
C ILE A 120 13.92 -11.05 24.03
N LYS A 121 13.70 -9.96 24.73
CA LYS A 121 12.62 -9.78 25.71
C LYS A 121 11.65 -8.69 25.30
N SER A 122 11.99 -7.93 24.27
CA SER A 122 11.14 -6.87 23.73
C SER A 122 11.33 -6.69 22.24
N LEU A 123 10.22 -6.41 21.53
CA LEU A 123 10.18 -6.14 20.09
C LEU A 123 9.50 -4.80 19.84
N ALA A 124 10.22 -3.88 19.19
CA ALA A 124 9.66 -2.63 18.70
C ALA A 124 8.79 -2.88 17.48
N ILE A 125 7.51 -2.54 17.59
CA ILE A 125 6.48 -2.65 16.55
C ILE A 125 5.90 -1.28 16.20
N GLY A 126 5.01 -1.22 15.19
CA GLY A 126 4.21 -0.03 14.90
C GLY A 126 3.15 0.21 15.98
N ARG A 127 1.91 0.41 15.56
CA ARG A 127 0.77 0.44 16.48
C ARG A 127 0.12 -0.95 16.55
N PHE A 128 -0.51 -1.26 17.66
CA PHE A 128 -1.32 -2.49 17.77
C PHE A 128 -2.38 -2.52 16.67
N GLY A 129 -2.59 -3.70 16.07
CA GLY A 129 -3.46 -3.91 14.92
C GLY A 129 -2.89 -3.48 13.56
N SER A 130 -1.65 -2.97 13.50
CA SER A 130 -0.95 -2.71 12.24
C SER A 130 -0.32 -3.99 11.67
N SER A 131 0.05 -3.95 10.36
CA SER A 131 0.77 -5.07 9.74
C SER A 131 2.05 -5.45 10.49
N SER A 132 2.80 -4.48 11.03
CA SER A 132 4.03 -4.77 11.77
C SER A 132 3.78 -5.40 13.15
N ASP A 133 2.66 -5.12 13.80
CA ASP A 133 2.24 -5.84 15.01
C ASP A 133 1.90 -7.30 14.68
N PHE A 134 1.04 -7.49 13.69
CA PHE A 134 0.67 -8.83 13.24
C PHE A 134 1.90 -9.67 12.85
N MET A 135 2.74 -9.14 11.98
CA MET A 135 3.92 -9.86 11.49
C MET A 135 4.93 -10.12 12.59
N GLY A 136 5.10 -9.18 13.52
CA GLY A 136 5.94 -9.37 14.70
C GLY A 136 5.47 -10.56 15.53
N ARG A 137 4.17 -10.62 15.85
CA ARG A 137 3.55 -11.73 16.57
C ARG A 137 3.70 -13.05 15.80
N TYR A 138 3.37 -13.04 14.52
CA TYR A 138 3.45 -14.22 13.66
C TYR A 138 4.88 -14.80 13.61
N LEU A 139 5.88 -13.95 13.39
CA LEU A 139 7.27 -14.40 13.33
C LEU A 139 7.79 -14.88 14.68
N LEU A 140 7.42 -14.23 15.79
CA LEU A 140 7.77 -14.73 17.13
C LEU A 140 7.15 -16.10 17.41
N GLN A 141 5.85 -16.27 17.11
CA GLN A 141 5.14 -17.54 17.29
C GLN A 141 5.74 -18.67 16.44
N ARG A 142 6.13 -18.35 15.20
CA ARG A 142 6.81 -19.29 14.29
C ARG A 142 8.13 -19.80 14.87
N GLU A 143 8.85 -18.96 15.60
CA GLU A 143 10.09 -19.30 16.30
C GLU A 143 9.85 -19.93 17.68
N GLY A 144 8.59 -20.19 18.05
CA GLY A 144 8.20 -20.81 19.32
C GLY A 144 8.23 -19.87 20.53
N LEU A 145 8.23 -18.54 20.28
CA LEU A 145 8.13 -17.53 21.33
C LEU A 145 6.67 -17.08 21.51
N LYS A 146 6.31 -16.69 22.71
CA LYS A 146 4.96 -16.21 23.04
C LYS A 146 4.96 -14.68 23.14
N PRO A 147 4.34 -13.96 22.14
CA PRO A 147 4.17 -12.52 22.23
C PRO A 147 3.43 -12.11 23.51
N GLU A 148 3.81 -10.98 24.07
CA GLU A 148 3.32 -10.37 25.32
C GLU A 148 3.74 -11.09 26.60
N SER A 149 3.74 -12.43 26.64
CA SER A 149 4.13 -13.16 27.86
C SER A 149 5.63 -13.43 27.96
N GLU A 150 6.31 -13.68 26.85
CA GLU A 150 7.77 -13.91 26.81
C GLU A 150 8.54 -12.76 26.16
N VAL A 151 7.92 -12.07 25.19
CA VAL A 151 8.47 -10.93 24.46
C VAL A 151 7.48 -9.77 24.51
N ALA A 152 7.83 -8.70 25.21
CA ALA A 152 7.03 -7.49 25.28
C ALA A 152 6.95 -6.81 23.92
N LEU A 153 5.75 -6.41 23.48
CA LEU A 153 5.54 -5.65 22.23
C LEU A 153 5.45 -4.17 22.54
N LEU A 154 6.39 -3.38 22.02
CA LEU A 154 6.55 -1.96 22.32
C LEU A 154 6.23 -1.10 21.09
N GLN A 155 5.30 -0.17 21.22
CA GLN A 155 4.86 0.70 20.12
C GLN A 155 5.81 1.89 19.93
N PHE A 156 6.52 1.92 18.79
CA PHE A 156 7.40 3.03 18.40
C PHE A 156 7.00 3.70 17.07
N GLY A 157 5.81 3.40 16.57
CA GLY A 157 5.23 4.05 15.38
C GLY A 157 5.93 3.67 14.08
N ASN A 158 6.56 4.62 13.39
CA ASN A 158 7.18 4.39 12.10
C ASN A 158 8.47 3.54 12.19
N GLN A 159 8.97 3.08 11.05
CA GLN A 159 10.11 2.16 10.99
C GLN A 159 11.41 2.76 11.54
N THR A 160 11.65 4.04 11.26
CA THR A 160 12.81 4.77 11.77
C THR A 160 12.77 4.84 13.30
N GLY A 161 11.62 5.17 13.89
CA GLY A 161 11.41 5.20 15.34
C GLY A 161 11.67 3.84 16.00
N ARG A 162 11.27 2.75 15.34
CA ARG A 162 11.54 1.37 15.82
C ARG A 162 13.03 1.05 15.82
N LEU A 163 13.76 1.40 14.75
CA LEU A 163 15.20 1.19 14.69
C LEU A 163 15.94 2.06 15.72
N LEU A 164 15.53 3.32 15.88
CA LEU A 164 16.10 4.22 16.91
C LEU A 164 15.85 3.70 18.34
N ALA A 165 14.71 3.04 18.59
CA ALA A 165 14.45 2.43 19.89
C ALA A 165 15.45 1.32 20.23
N VAL A 166 15.84 0.51 19.23
CA VAL A 166 16.88 -0.52 19.39
C VAL A 166 18.25 0.14 19.59
N GLU A 167 18.57 1.17 18.82
CA GLU A 167 19.84 1.93 18.95
C GLU A 167 19.98 2.56 20.34
N ALA A 168 18.90 3.06 20.90
CA ALA A 168 18.83 3.64 22.24
C ALA A 168 18.65 2.60 23.38
N ASN A 169 18.73 1.29 23.09
CA ASN A 169 18.49 0.19 24.02
C ASN A 169 17.12 0.23 24.72
N ARG A 170 16.10 0.85 24.08
CA ARG A 170 14.72 0.88 24.57
C ARG A 170 13.89 -0.33 24.13
N ALA A 171 14.42 -1.08 23.18
CA ALA A 171 13.90 -2.38 22.75
C ALA A 171 15.07 -3.31 22.38
N ASP A 172 14.89 -4.62 22.55
CA ASP A 172 15.92 -5.59 22.18
C ASP A 172 15.98 -5.82 20.68
N ALA A 173 14.86 -5.71 20.01
CA ALA A 173 14.76 -5.89 18.56
C ALA A 173 13.71 -4.96 17.95
N ALA A 174 13.78 -4.77 16.64
CA ALA A 174 12.80 -4.04 15.85
C ALA A 174 12.39 -4.82 14.59
N ILE A 175 11.11 -4.81 14.28
CA ILE A 175 10.60 -5.29 13.00
C ILE A 175 10.56 -4.13 12.01
N VAL A 176 11.26 -4.28 10.88
CA VAL A 176 11.39 -3.25 9.84
C VAL A 176 11.30 -3.85 8.44
N THR A 177 11.08 -3.02 7.43
CA THR A 177 11.07 -3.39 6.01
C THR A 177 12.09 -2.56 5.23
N PRO A 178 12.41 -2.89 3.98
CA PRO A 178 13.18 -1.98 3.14
C PRO A 178 12.50 -0.59 3.04
N PRO A 179 13.28 0.50 3.06
CA PRO A 179 14.75 0.54 3.02
C PRO A 179 15.44 0.50 4.39
N ILE A 180 14.71 0.41 5.50
CA ILE A 180 15.29 0.48 6.85
C ILE A 180 16.13 -0.77 7.19
N THR A 181 15.86 -1.89 6.53
CA THR A 181 16.64 -3.12 6.63
C THR A 181 18.12 -2.88 6.31
N LEU A 182 18.45 -2.17 5.22
CA LEU A 182 19.84 -1.86 4.90
C LEU A 182 20.46 -0.88 5.89
N MET A 183 19.70 0.10 6.33
CA MET A 183 20.17 1.03 7.37
C MET A 183 20.53 0.30 8.67
N ALA A 184 19.73 -0.68 9.07
CA ALA A 184 20.01 -1.52 10.23
C ALA A 184 21.29 -2.34 10.03
N ARG A 185 21.49 -2.95 8.85
CA ARG A 185 22.73 -3.67 8.50
C ARG A 185 23.96 -2.76 8.52
N LYS A 186 23.88 -1.57 7.89
CA LYS A 186 24.97 -0.58 7.87
C LYS A 186 25.36 -0.12 9.27
N LYS A 187 24.41 -0.04 10.19
CA LYS A 187 24.66 0.27 11.61
C LYS A 187 25.21 -0.92 12.42
N GLY A 188 25.32 -2.10 11.81
CA GLY A 188 25.84 -3.32 12.43
C GLY A 188 24.87 -4.00 13.39
N PHE A 189 23.55 -3.79 13.21
CA PHE A 189 22.55 -4.55 13.94
C PHE A 189 22.41 -5.97 13.35
N PRO A 190 22.42 -7.03 14.19
CA PRO A 190 22.27 -8.39 13.70
C PRO A 190 20.86 -8.64 13.15
N LEU A 191 20.80 -9.29 11.99
CA LEU A 191 19.57 -9.80 11.41
C LEU A 191 19.18 -11.10 12.13
N LEU A 192 18.07 -11.09 12.85
CA LEU A 192 17.57 -12.25 13.59
C LEU A 192 16.57 -13.07 12.78
N ILE A 193 15.68 -12.40 12.03
CA ILE A 193 14.72 -13.04 11.11
C ILE A 193 14.64 -12.26 9.81
N ASP A 194 14.68 -12.96 8.68
CA ASP A 194 14.45 -12.42 7.34
C ASP A 194 13.20 -13.07 6.71
N ALA A 195 12.03 -12.46 6.92
CA ALA A 195 10.80 -13.02 6.39
C ALA A 195 10.70 -12.89 4.86
N ALA A 196 11.40 -11.95 4.24
CA ALA A 196 11.42 -11.82 2.77
C ALA A 196 11.98 -13.07 2.09
N ARG A 197 12.94 -13.76 2.72
CA ARG A 197 13.48 -15.03 2.23
C ARG A 197 12.52 -16.21 2.36
N LEU A 198 11.57 -16.13 3.28
CA LEU A 198 10.61 -17.21 3.53
C LEU A 198 9.53 -17.29 2.46
N LYS A 199 9.37 -16.24 1.63
CA LYS A 199 8.36 -16.16 0.57
C LYS A 199 6.95 -16.51 1.04
N ILE A 200 6.60 -16.07 2.25
CA ILE A 200 5.27 -16.29 2.82
C ILE A 200 4.29 -15.40 2.07
N PRO A 201 3.26 -15.96 1.39
CA PRO A 201 2.23 -15.15 0.75
C PRO A 201 1.54 -14.27 1.77
N TYR A 202 1.62 -12.97 1.58
CA TYR A 202 1.02 -11.97 2.45
C TYR A 202 1.12 -10.59 1.84
N THR A 203 0.02 -9.86 1.83
CA THR A 203 0.08 -8.43 1.50
C THR A 203 0.08 -7.60 2.78
N SER A 204 1.08 -6.74 2.94
CA SER A 204 1.18 -5.82 4.08
C SER A 204 0.36 -4.55 3.89
N ALA A 205 0.05 -4.22 2.63
CA ALA A 205 -0.66 -3.01 2.24
C ALA A 205 -1.55 -3.27 1.01
N VAL A 206 -2.80 -2.86 1.12
CA VAL A 206 -3.80 -2.96 0.05
C VAL A 206 -4.42 -1.58 -0.24
N LEU A 207 -4.87 -1.39 -1.47
CA LEU A 207 -5.72 -0.26 -1.83
C LEU A 207 -7.15 -0.57 -1.40
N VAL A 208 -7.70 0.29 -0.56
CA VAL A 208 -9.08 0.18 -0.06
C VAL A 208 -9.89 1.40 -0.49
N THR A 209 -11.10 1.15 -0.92
CA THR A 209 -12.11 2.18 -1.19
C THR A 209 -13.49 1.67 -0.76
N ARG A 210 -14.52 2.51 -0.84
CA ARG A 210 -15.90 2.06 -0.62
C ARG A 210 -16.47 1.45 -1.89
N LYS A 211 -17.25 0.36 -1.75
CA LYS A 211 -17.96 -0.25 -2.89
C LYS A 211 -18.91 0.75 -3.54
N SER A 212 -19.61 1.55 -2.72
CA SER A 212 -20.47 2.64 -3.17
C SER A 212 -19.71 3.72 -3.97
N PHE A 213 -18.44 4.01 -3.63
CA PHE A 213 -17.62 4.93 -4.41
C PHE A 213 -17.32 4.37 -5.80
N ILE A 214 -16.93 3.09 -5.89
CA ILE A 214 -16.69 2.43 -7.19
C ILE A 214 -17.95 2.47 -8.06
N GLN A 215 -19.12 2.21 -7.48
CA GLN A 215 -20.39 2.20 -8.22
C GLN A 215 -20.79 3.58 -8.73
N ALA A 216 -20.68 4.61 -7.87
CA ALA A 216 -21.07 5.97 -8.21
C ALA A 216 -20.07 6.70 -9.11
N ASN A 217 -18.75 6.37 -8.98
CA ASN A 217 -17.65 7.10 -9.63
C ASN A 217 -16.73 6.15 -10.42
N ARG A 218 -17.31 5.16 -11.10
CA ARG A 218 -16.54 4.13 -11.80
C ARG A 218 -15.49 4.70 -12.76
N PRO A 219 -15.76 5.69 -13.62
CA PRO A 219 -14.75 6.26 -14.52
C PRO A 219 -13.55 6.83 -13.75
N VAL A 220 -13.78 7.47 -12.60
CA VAL A 220 -12.74 8.04 -11.73
C VAL A 220 -11.88 6.93 -11.15
N ALA A 221 -12.50 5.87 -10.62
CA ALA A 221 -11.79 4.74 -10.04
C ALA A 221 -10.97 3.97 -11.11
N VAL A 222 -11.52 3.79 -12.31
CA VAL A 222 -10.82 3.18 -13.47
C VAL A 222 -9.64 4.03 -13.89
N ASN A 223 -9.80 5.35 -14.00
CA ASN A 223 -8.73 6.26 -14.39
C ASN A 223 -7.61 6.36 -13.34
N PHE A 224 -7.96 6.30 -12.04
CA PHE A 224 -6.98 6.18 -10.97
C PHE A 224 -6.13 4.91 -11.12
N MET A 225 -6.77 3.78 -11.35
CA MET A 225 -6.07 2.50 -11.53
C MET A 225 -5.19 2.49 -12.78
N LYS A 226 -5.62 3.13 -13.89
CA LYS A 226 -4.79 3.31 -15.09
C LYS A 226 -3.48 4.05 -14.77
N GLY A 227 -3.57 5.18 -14.05
CA GLY A 227 -2.39 5.94 -13.64
C GLY A 227 -1.45 5.15 -12.75
N LEU A 228 -2.00 4.34 -11.84
CA LEU A 228 -1.21 3.52 -10.94
C LEU A 228 -0.53 2.34 -11.66
N ILE A 229 -1.22 1.67 -12.59
CA ILE A 229 -0.64 0.59 -13.41
C ILE A 229 0.49 1.13 -14.29
N GLU A 230 0.31 2.30 -14.92
CA GLU A 230 1.38 2.93 -15.70
C GLU A 230 2.58 3.30 -14.83
N ALA A 231 2.35 3.81 -13.62
CA ALA A 231 3.40 4.10 -12.66
C ALA A 231 4.16 2.84 -12.21
N ILE A 232 3.49 1.70 -12.11
CA ILE A 232 4.14 0.41 -11.85
C ILE A 232 5.05 0.04 -13.03
N CYS A 233 4.57 0.16 -14.26
CA CYS A 233 5.39 -0.10 -15.45
C CYS A 233 6.61 0.83 -15.51
N TYR A 234 6.40 2.11 -15.23
CA TYR A 234 7.47 3.10 -15.16
C TYR A 234 8.49 2.76 -14.08
N TYR A 235 8.04 2.45 -12.86
CA TYR A 235 8.90 2.02 -11.75
C TYR A 235 9.83 0.88 -12.18
N LYS A 236 9.29 -0.15 -12.82
CA LYS A 236 10.05 -1.34 -13.25
C LYS A 236 11.14 -1.03 -14.28
N THR A 237 11.00 0.03 -15.06
CA THR A 237 11.86 0.32 -16.23
C THR A 237 12.72 1.58 -16.08
N HIS A 238 12.36 2.52 -15.18
CA HIS A 238 13.00 3.82 -15.01
C HIS A 238 13.57 3.96 -13.59
N LYS A 239 14.61 3.19 -13.32
CA LYS A 239 15.22 3.08 -11.98
C LYS A 239 15.71 4.41 -11.42
N GLU A 240 16.43 5.21 -12.23
CA GLU A 240 17.05 6.46 -11.77
C GLU A 240 16.00 7.55 -11.43
N GLU A 241 14.98 7.65 -12.25
CA GLU A 241 13.87 8.57 -12.03
C GLU A 241 13.04 8.13 -10.82
N SER A 242 12.83 6.82 -10.68
CA SER A 242 12.17 6.23 -9.50
C SER A 242 12.95 6.54 -8.22
N PHE A 243 14.28 6.52 -8.26
CA PHE A 243 15.13 6.92 -7.13
C PHE A 243 14.94 8.37 -6.72
N LYS A 244 14.81 9.29 -7.69
CA LYS A 244 14.56 10.72 -7.39
C LYS A 244 13.24 10.88 -6.63
N VAL A 245 12.17 10.21 -7.09
CA VAL A 245 10.88 10.26 -6.43
C VAL A 245 10.95 9.60 -5.05
N MET A 246 11.51 8.39 -4.96
CA MET A 246 11.65 7.69 -3.69
C MET A 246 12.47 8.48 -2.67
N SER A 247 13.59 9.08 -3.09
CA SER A 247 14.44 9.93 -2.25
C SER A 247 13.65 11.09 -1.61
N LYS A 248 12.78 11.74 -2.40
CA LYS A 248 11.92 12.83 -1.93
C LYS A 248 10.97 12.38 -0.81
N TYR A 249 10.26 11.28 -1.01
CA TYR A 249 9.23 10.82 -0.07
C TYR A 249 9.81 10.08 1.14
N LEU A 250 10.85 9.28 0.94
CA LEU A 250 11.53 8.56 2.02
C LEU A 250 12.51 9.44 2.80
N ARG A 251 12.88 10.61 2.25
CA ARG A 251 13.94 11.51 2.80
C ARG A 251 15.28 10.80 2.94
N ILE A 252 15.61 9.93 1.98
CA ILE A 252 16.84 9.14 1.94
C ILE A 252 17.63 9.54 0.70
N GLN A 253 18.92 9.87 0.88
CA GLN A 253 19.84 10.23 -0.20
C GLN A 253 20.83 9.10 -0.53
N ASP A 254 20.97 8.13 0.37
CA ASP A 254 21.86 6.99 0.19
C ASP A 254 21.37 6.10 -0.96
N ARG A 255 22.13 6.14 -2.07
CA ARG A 255 21.81 5.41 -3.29
C ARG A 255 21.72 3.90 -3.10
N GLU A 256 22.55 3.33 -2.23
CA GLU A 256 22.54 1.89 -1.95
C GLU A 256 21.24 1.49 -1.21
N VAL A 257 20.78 2.35 -0.30
CA VAL A 257 19.51 2.17 0.42
C VAL A 257 18.32 2.27 -0.54
N LEU A 258 18.36 3.22 -1.48
CA LEU A 258 17.32 3.33 -2.51
C LEU A 258 17.33 2.12 -3.45
N ASP A 259 18.51 1.60 -3.81
CA ASP A 259 18.67 0.43 -4.67
C ASP A 259 18.15 -0.86 -4.00
N GLU A 260 18.44 -1.07 -2.70
CA GLU A 260 17.85 -2.19 -1.96
C GLU A 260 16.32 -2.10 -1.95
N ASN A 261 15.78 -0.91 -1.68
CA ASN A 261 14.34 -0.69 -1.68
C ASN A 261 13.73 -1.00 -3.05
N PHE A 262 14.33 -0.51 -4.12
CA PHE A 262 13.86 -0.75 -5.48
C PHE A 262 13.82 -2.24 -5.82
N ARG A 263 14.88 -2.99 -5.45
CA ARG A 263 14.97 -4.44 -5.69
C ARG A 263 14.05 -5.26 -4.79
N ALA A 264 13.71 -4.75 -3.60
CA ALA A 264 12.85 -5.45 -2.66
C ALA A 264 11.39 -5.51 -3.12
N TYR A 265 10.95 -4.54 -3.91
CA TYR A 265 9.55 -4.43 -4.34
C TYR A 265 9.42 -4.62 -5.86
N ASP A 266 9.26 -5.88 -6.27
CA ASP A 266 8.89 -6.21 -7.64
C ASP A 266 7.35 -6.13 -7.78
N HIS A 267 6.85 -4.92 -8.01
CA HIS A 267 5.42 -4.68 -8.16
C HIS A 267 4.86 -5.40 -9.39
N SER A 268 3.77 -6.13 -9.19
CA SER A 268 3.05 -6.76 -10.29
C SER A 268 2.33 -5.71 -11.13
N VAL A 269 2.41 -5.80 -12.46
CA VAL A 269 1.58 -5.00 -13.38
C VAL A 269 0.11 -5.42 -13.33
N ARG A 270 -0.17 -6.59 -12.76
CA ARG A 270 -1.50 -7.10 -12.43
C ARG A 270 -1.61 -7.27 -10.92
N PRO A 271 -1.84 -6.16 -10.18
CA PRO A 271 -1.69 -6.14 -8.72
C PRO A 271 -2.93 -6.69 -8.00
N TYR A 272 -3.38 -7.88 -8.36
CA TYR A 272 -4.48 -8.56 -7.69
C TYR A 272 -4.12 -8.89 -6.24
N ALA A 273 -5.07 -8.69 -5.32
CA ALA A 273 -4.99 -9.26 -3.98
C ALA A 273 -5.49 -10.70 -4.05
N THR A 274 -4.61 -11.68 -3.90
CA THR A 274 -4.94 -13.09 -4.09
C THR A 274 -5.52 -13.73 -2.83
N HIS A 275 -6.10 -14.92 -2.99
CA HIS A 275 -6.60 -15.73 -1.88
C HIS A 275 -5.47 -16.03 -0.88
N GLU A 276 -4.33 -16.47 -1.38
CA GLU A 276 -3.16 -16.85 -0.59
C GLU A 276 -2.60 -15.67 0.22
N GLU A 277 -2.59 -14.46 -0.35
CA GLU A 277 -2.14 -13.26 0.33
C GLU A 277 -3.07 -12.83 1.47
N LEU A 278 -4.36 -13.17 1.38
CA LEU A 278 -5.39 -12.79 2.35
C LEU A 278 -5.66 -13.86 3.41
N GLU A 279 -5.14 -15.06 3.26
CA GLU A 279 -5.38 -16.17 4.20
C GLU A 279 -4.92 -15.81 5.62
N LEU A 280 -3.68 -15.38 5.80
CA LEU A 280 -3.16 -14.97 7.11
C LEU A 280 -3.93 -13.79 7.72
N PRO A 281 -4.24 -12.70 6.98
CA PRO A 281 -5.13 -11.64 7.45
C PRO A 281 -6.48 -12.15 7.97
N ILE A 282 -7.11 -13.11 7.28
CA ILE A 282 -8.38 -13.71 7.68
C ILE A 282 -8.24 -14.53 8.95
N GLN A 283 -7.21 -15.35 9.04
CA GLN A 283 -6.93 -16.12 10.24
C GLN A 283 -6.75 -15.21 11.47
N GLU A 284 -6.05 -14.09 11.31
CA GLU A 284 -5.84 -13.14 12.39
C GLU A 284 -7.14 -12.44 12.83
N VAL A 285 -7.92 -11.94 11.88
CA VAL A 285 -9.24 -11.35 12.18
C VAL A 285 -10.18 -12.38 12.79
N GLY A 286 -10.07 -13.64 12.37
CA GLY A 286 -10.84 -14.78 12.86
C GLY A 286 -10.65 -15.05 14.35
N LYS A 287 -9.52 -14.69 14.95
CA LYS A 287 -9.29 -14.82 16.40
C LYS A 287 -10.28 -13.98 17.21
N SER A 288 -10.68 -12.81 16.70
CA SER A 288 -11.66 -11.93 17.34
C SER A 288 -13.08 -12.09 16.78
N ASN A 289 -13.21 -12.59 15.56
CA ASN A 289 -14.50 -12.85 14.90
C ASN A 289 -14.47 -14.18 14.11
N PRO A 290 -14.79 -15.31 14.75
CA PRO A 290 -14.70 -16.64 14.13
C PRO A 290 -15.53 -16.83 12.86
N ASN A 291 -16.56 -16.02 12.62
CA ASN A 291 -17.38 -16.12 11.41
C ASN A 291 -16.59 -15.78 10.13
N VAL A 292 -15.52 -14.98 10.27
CA VAL A 292 -14.63 -14.64 9.15
C VAL A 292 -13.88 -15.86 8.62
N LEU A 293 -13.58 -16.84 9.46
CA LEU A 293 -12.86 -18.07 9.06
C LEU A 293 -13.65 -18.95 8.08
N LYS A 294 -14.97 -18.74 7.98
CA LYS A 294 -15.85 -19.46 7.05
C LYS A 294 -16.05 -18.72 5.72
N ALA A 295 -15.49 -17.53 5.65
CA ALA A 295 -15.66 -16.63 4.51
C ALA A 295 -14.63 -16.92 3.43
N ASP A 296 -15.03 -16.86 2.16
CA ASP A 296 -14.07 -16.78 1.06
C ASP A 296 -13.28 -15.46 1.19
N PRO A 297 -11.93 -15.49 1.28
CA PRO A 297 -11.11 -14.29 1.30
C PRO A 297 -11.46 -13.27 0.22
N LEU A 298 -11.83 -13.73 -0.97
CA LEU A 298 -12.15 -12.87 -2.09
C LEU A 298 -13.49 -12.11 -1.96
N GLN A 299 -14.35 -12.44 -0.98
CA GLN A 299 -15.56 -11.63 -0.72
C GLN A 299 -15.24 -10.20 -0.25
N PHE A 300 -14.04 -9.95 0.29
CA PHE A 300 -13.57 -8.64 0.72
C PHE A 300 -12.90 -7.85 -0.39
N VAL A 301 -12.85 -8.43 -1.58
CA VAL A 301 -12.12 -7.90 -2.73
C VAL A 301 -13.10 -7.46 -3.83
N ASP A 302 -12.79 -6.34 -4.49
CA ASP A 302 -13.43 -5.94 -5.75
C ASP A 302 -12.36 -5.77 -6.84
N HIS A 303 -12.17 -6.80 -7.62
CA HIS A 303 -11.25 -6.79 -8.76
C HIS A 303 -11.90 -6.32 -10.07
N SER A 304 -13.13 -5.82 -10.04
CA SER A 304 -13.88 -5.48 -11.26
C SER A 304 -13.16 -4.46 -12.14
N ILE A 305 -12.46 -3.50 -11.53
CA ILE A 305 -11.67 -2.49 -12.25
C ILE A 305 -10.45 -3.12 -12.93
N LEU A 306 -9.69 -3.96 -12.20
CA LEU A 306 -8.51 -4.63 -12.77
C LEU A 306 -8.90 -5.56 -13.92
N LYS A 307 -9.99 -6.33 -13.76
CA LYS A 307 -10.52 -7.20 -14.82
C LYS A 307 -10.98 -6.42 -16.04
N GLU A 308 -11.62 -5.27 -15.86
CA GLU A 308 -12.01 -4.37 -16.94
C GLU A 308 -10.78 -3.88 -17.73
N LEU A 309 -9.72 -3.45 -17.01
CA LEU A 309 -8.49 -2.98 -17.63
C LEU A 309 -7.73 -4.10 -18.36
N GLU A 310 -7.71 -5.32 -17.84
CA GLU A 310 -7.17 -6.48 -18.54
C GLU A 310 -7.98 -6.82 -19.79
N THR A 311 -9.31 -6.97 -19.64
CA THR A 311 -10.20 -7.35 -20.75
C THR A 311 -10.17 -6.34 -21.90
N SER A 312 -10.01 -5.03 -21.57
CA SER A 312 -9.83 -3.97 -22.59
C SER A 312 -8.45 -3.99 -23.25
N GLY A 313 -7.54 -4.84 -22.81
CA GLY A 313 -6.13 -4.89 -23.25
C GLY A 313 -5.30 -3.68 -22.78
N PHE A 314 -5.81 -2.88 -21.85
CA PHE A 314 -5.10 -1.69 -21.37
C PHE A 314 -3.77 -2.06 -20.68
N VAL A 315 -3.80 -3.08 -19.80
CA VAL A 315 -2.60 -3.52 -19.06
C VAL A 315 -1.51 -3.95 -20.01
N ASP A 316 -1.83 -4.79 -21.00
CA ASP A 316 -0.85 -5.30 -21.98
C ASP A 316 -0.29 -4.19 -22.87
N ARG A 317 -1.14 -3.26 -23.34
CA ARG A 317 -0.67 -2.10 -24.12
C ARG A 317 0.29 -1.23 -23.33
N VAL A 318 -0.02 -0.91 -22.08
CA VAL A 318 0.86 -0.08 -21.24
C VAL A 318 2.14 -0.85 -20.93
N ALA A 319 2.06 -2.12 -20.53
CA ALA A 319 3.25 -2.94 -20.29
C ALA A 319 4.18 -2.97 -21.51
N ALA A 320 3.63 -3.18 -22.73
CA ALA A 320 4.39 -3.19 -23.98
C ALA A 320 5.06 -1.83 -24.28
N GLN A 321 4.41 -0.68 -23.97
CA GLN A 321 5.02 0.65 -24.12
C GLN A 321 6.30 0.82 -23.29
N TYR A 322 6.39 0.13 -22.17
CA TYR A 322 7.55 0.11 -21.29
C TYR A 322 8.47 -1.10 -21.50
N GLY A 323 8.26 -1.90 -22.56
CA GLY A 323 9.08 -3.07 -22.87
C GLY A 323 8.91 -4.23 -21.89
N LEU A 324 7.82 -4.24 -21.12
CA LEU A 324 7.45 -5.34 -20.22
C LEU A 324 6.56 -6.36 -20.96
N LYS A 325 6.71 -7.65 -20.62
CA LYS A 325 5.91 -8.75 -21.22
C LYS A 325 4.74 -9.13 -20.32
#